data_268092c048027c1e23452f04a5de6db6
#
_entry.id   268092c048027c1e23452f04a5de6db6
#
_cell.length_a   1.000
_cell.length_b   1.000
_cell.length_c   1.000
_cell.angle_alpha   90.00
_cell.angle_beta   90.00
_cell.angle_gamma   90.00
#
_symmetry.space_group_name_H-M   'P 1'
#
loop_
_entity.id
_entity.type
_entity.pdbx_description
1 polymer ?
#
loop_
_entity_poly.entity_id
_entity_poly.type
_entity_poly.pdbx_seq_one_letter_code
_entity_poly.pdbx_strand_id
1 'polypeptide(L)'
;PGALAAFDVNRQKQVVRLIRIQFLKRFESSIYAFEASCQNLLSKLLAFIRKNVATEAERKRLQRWEAQNSELLEHVKERRAEFQEEDESEESETSELGDEFLDDFEVLDRENYDVPEIFDETYADLEQLVDFLEELKAFDARHDNKLQSLIKLLKSDPVLKQHKVLIFSEFMSTARYLRRELQKAGIEGVEEIDSASQIERGDMIQRFAPYYNGTTSAGLAASGQKETRILISTDVLSEGLNLQDATRLINYDLHWNPVRLMQRIGRVDRRLDPEIEARIVADHPDQAPLRGKVVYWNFLPP
;
A
#
# COMPACT_ATOMS: atom_id res chain seq x y z
N PRO A 1 -26.22 33.94 7.49
CA PRO A 1 -24.98 33.57 8.17
C PRO A 1 -25.00 32.13 8.72
N GLY A 2 -26.14 31.67 9.32
CA GLY A 2 -26.21 30.35 9.97
C GLY A 2 -26.20 29.14 9.05
N ALA A 3 -26.67 29.24 7.81
CA ALA A 3 -26.73 28.09 6.88
C ALA A 3 -25.35 27.75 6.29
N LEU A 4 -24.52 28.76 6.01
CA LEU A 4 -23.15 28.59 5.53
C LEU A 4 -22.27 27.97 6.64
N ALA A 5 -22.34 28.48 7.87
CA ALA A 5 -21.60 27.92 9.01
C ALA A 5 -21.99 26.46 9.30
N ALA A 6 -23.27 26.10 9.20
CA ALA A 6 -23.72 24.70 9.35
C ALA A 6 -23.23 23.79 8.20
N PHE A 7 -23.11 24.31 7.00
CA PHE A 7 -22.57 23.58 5.85
C PHE A 7 -21.06 23.30 6.03
N ASP A 8 -20.30 24.29 6.48
CA ASP A 8 -18.86 24.14 6.76
C ASP A 8 -18.57 23.17 7.90
N VAL A 9 -19.32 23.22 8.98
CA VAL A 9 -19.21 22.27 10.10
C VAL A 9 -19.53 20.84 9.66
N ASN A 10 -20.55 20.65 8.81
CA ASN A 10 -20.87 19.33 8.28
C ASN A 10 -19.78 18.81 7.34
N ARG A 11 -19.19 19.68 6.51
CA ARG A 11 -18.06 19.35 5.63
C ARG A 11 -16.84 18.92 6.44
N GLN A 12 -16.48 19.67 7.47
CA GLN A 12 -15.35 19.31 8.36
C GLN A 12 -15.57 17.95 9.04
N LYS A 13 -16.77 17.68 9.56
CA LYS A 13 -17.10 16.37 10.15
C LYS A 13 -16.99 15.22 9.14
N GLN A 14 -17.37 15.45 7.88
CA GLN A 14 -17.22 14.46 6.83
C GLN A 14 -15.74 14.19 6.50
N VAL A 15 -14.91 15.23 6.42
CA VAL A 15 -13.46 15.10 6.19
C VAL A 15 -12.79 14.31 7.31
N VAL A 16 -13.06 14.64 8.59
CA VAL A 16 -12.53 13.89 9.73
C VAL A 16 -12.96 12.42 9.68
N ARG A 17 -14.21 12.15 9.30
CA ARG A 17 -14.69 10.77 9.15
C ARG A 17 -13.97 10.03 8.02
N LEU A 18 -13.71 10.68 6.91
CA LEU A 18 -12.94 10.09 5.78
C LEU A 18 -11.50 9.78 6.20
N ILE A 19 -10.82 10.70 6.87
CA ILE A 19 -9.46 10.48 7.40
C ILE A 19 -9.44 9.27 8.33
N ARG A 20 -10.39 9.16 9.29
CA ARG A 20 -10.50 8.00 10.18
C ARG A 20 -10.69 6.69 9.42
N ILE A 21 -11.53 6.68 8.38
CA ILE A 21 -11.76 5.49 7.54
C ILE A 21 -10.46 5.11 6.82
N GLN A 22 -9.71 6.08 6.27
CA GLN A 22 -8.44 5.82 5.60
C GLN A 22 -7.39 5.24 6.56
N PHE A 23 -7.25 5.78 7.76
CA PHE A 23 -6.36 5.24 8.78
C PHE A 23 -6.73 3.79 9.15
N LEU A 24 -8.02 3.50 9.36
CA LEU A 24 -8.48 2.14 9.65
C LEU A 24 -8.18 1.18 8.51
N LYS A 25 -8.43 1.57 7.27
CA LYS A 25 -8.10 0.75 6.09
C LYS A 25 -6.61 0.44 5.98
N ARG A 26 -5.75 1.43 6.22
CA ARG A 26 -4.30 1.21 6.21
C ARG A 26 -3.87 0.28 7.34
N PHE A 27 -4.46 0.41 8.53
CA PHE A 27 -4.24 -0.50 9.64
C PHE A 27 -4.71 -1.94 9.33
N GLU A 28 -5.90 -2.10 8.74
CA GLU A 28 -6.42 -3.40 8.29
C GLU A 28 -5.56 -4.02 7.17
N SER A 29 -4.93 -3.21 6.35
CA SER A 29 -4.03 -3.68 5.29
C SER A 29 -2.74 -4.21 5.88
N SER A 30 -1.94 -3.34 6.50
CA SER A 30 -0.71 -3.73 7.19
C SER A 30 -0.31 -2.68 8.22
N ILE A 31 0.43 -3.13 9.23
CA ILE A 31 1.04 -2.25 10.22
C ILE A 31 1.97 -1.24 9.55
N TYR A 32 2.63 -1.65 8.48
CA TYR A 32 3.59 -0.83 7.72
C TYR A 32 2.89 0.32 6.98
N ALA A 33 1.74 0.06 6.36
CA ALA A 33 0.93 1.11 5.72
C ALA A 33 0.35 2.09 6.76
N PHE A 34 0.00 1.59 7.95
CA PHE A 34 -0.46 2.41 9.06
C PHE A 34 0.66 3.29 9.62
N GLU A 35 1.85 2.73 9.85
CA GLU A 35 3.04 3.45 10.29
C GLU A 35 3.36 4.63 9.35
N ALA A 36 3.41 4.38 8.03
CA ALA A 36 3.64 5.41 7.03
C ALA A 36 2.62 6.56 7.12
N SER A 37 1.35 6.24 7.37
CA SER A 37 0.29 7.25 7.54
C SER A 37 0.47 8.08 8.80
N CYS A 38 0.85 7.44 9.92
CA CYS A 38 1.15 8.15 11.16
C CYS A 38 2.36 9.10 11.00
N GLN A 39 3.41 8.65 10.31
CA GLN A 39 4.59 9.46 10.01
C GLN A 39 4.27 10.66 9.12
N ASN A 40 3.43 10.46 8.09
CA ASN A 40 2.98 11.53 7.22
C ASN A 40 2.14 12.56 7.99
N LEU A 41 1.18 12.10 8.80
CA LEU A 41 0.36 13.00 9.59
C LEU A 41 1.20 13.80 10.62
N LEU A 42 2.11 13.14 11.34
CA LEU A 42 3.03 13.78 12.27
C LEU A 42 3.83 14.90 11.58
N SER A 43 4.38 14.62 10.40
CA SER A 43 5.16 15.59 9.63
C SER A 43 4.33 16.78 9.18
N LYS A 44 3.07 16.55 8.77
CA LYS A 44 2.14 17.60 8.34
C LYS A 44 1.70 18.48 9.51
N LEU A 45 1.38 17.90 10.67
CA LEU A 45 1.05 18.67 11.86
C LEU A 45 2.23 19.54 12.35
N LEU A 46 3.45 19.00 12.30
CA LEU A 46 4.65 19.77 12.60
C LEU A 46 4.87 20.93 11.61
N ALA A 47 4.68 20.68 10.31
CA ALA A 47 4.77 21.72 9.29
C ALA A 47 3.72 22.81 9.50
N PHE A 48 2.49 22.45 9.88
CA PHE A 48 1.43 23.37 10.25
C PHE A 48 1.83 24.26 11.43
N ILE A 49 2.34 23.68 12.54
CA ILE A 49 2.80 24.45 13.69
C ILE A 49 3.94 25.38 13.29
N ARG A 50 4.97 24.89 12.57
CA ARG A 50 6.12 25.69 12.12
C ARG A 50 5.68 26.89 11.29
N LYS A 51 4.70 26.74 10.42
CA LYS A 51 4.17 27.81 9.57
C LYS A 51 3.39 28.86 10.36
N ASN A 52 2.77 28.49 11.47
CA ASN A 52 1.87 29.34 12.24
C ASN A 52 2.47 29.91 13.54
N VAL A 53 3.67 29.49 13.92
CA VAL A 53 4.40 30.04 15.06
C VAL A 53 4.77 31.52 14.83
N ALA A 54 4.29 32.40 15.71
CA ALA A 54 4.59 33.86 15.65
C ALA A 54 5.27 34.38 16.90
N THR A 55 4.90 33.86 18.07
CA THR A 55 5.41 34.36 19.36
C THR A 55 6.66 33.62 19.82
N GLU A 56 7.47 34.28 20.67
CA GLU A 56 8.65 33.66 21.27
C GLU A 56 8.30 32.45 22.17
N ALA A 57 7.17 32.55 22.84
CA ALA A 57 6.67 31.46 23.70
C ALA A 57 6.32 30.20 22.87
N GLU A 58 5.64 30.38 21.74
CA GLU A 58 5.32 29.31 20.79
C GLU A 58 6.57 28.68 20.19
N ARG A 59 7.56 29.50 19.79
CA ARG A 59 8.85 29.00 19.28
C ARG A 59 9.57 28.14 20.31
N LYS A 60 9.62 28.57 21.56
CA LYS A 60 10.25 27.82 22.65
C LYS A 60 9.49 26.52 22.94
N ARG A 61 8.15 26.53 22.82
CA ARG A 61 7.34 25.31 22.97
C ARG A 61 7.66 24.29 21.88
N LEU A 62 7.69 24.74 20.61
CA LEU A 62 8.04 23.88 19.48
C LEU A 62 9.45 23.30 19.62
N GLN A 63 10.46 24.14 19.89
CA GLN A 63 11.85 23.69 20.07
C GLN A 63 11.98 22.66 21.20
N ARG A 64 11.25 22.85 22.30
CA ARG A 64 11.27 21.91 23.43
C ARG A 64 10.66 20.58 23.02
N TRP A 65 9.52 20.61 22.33
CA TRP A 65 8.85 19.41 21.84
C TRP A 65 9.71 18.63 20.83
N GLU A 66 10.32 19.33 19.86
CA GLU A 66 11.23 18.73 18.89
C GLU A 66 12.48 18.12 19.55
N ALA A 67 13.02 18.79 20.56
CA ALA A 67 14.17 18.27 21.32
C ALA A 67 13.81 17.02 22.14
N GLN A 68 12.61 16.98 22.74
CA GLN A 68 12.12 15.82 23.48
C GLN A 68 11.90 14.59 22.59
N ASN A 69 11.47 14.80 21.33
CA ASN A 69 11.12 13.75 20.39
C ASN A 69 12.17 13.59 19.27
N SER A 70 13.40 14.09 19.47
CA SER A 70 14.44 14.15 18.43
C SER A 70 14.79 12.80 17.83
N GLU A 71 14.90 11.75 18.64
CA GLU A 71 15.20 10.38 18.19
C GLU A 71 14.10 9.82 17.30
N LEU A 72 12.84 10.02 17.68
CA LEU A 72 11.69 9.62 16.87
C LEU A 72 11.66 10.37 15.54
N LEU A 73 11.89 11.70 15.58
CA LEU A 73 11.89 12.53 14.38
C LEU A 73 13.01 12.16 13.41
N GLU A 74 14.17 11.76 13.91
CA GLU A 74 15.27 11.27 13.07
C GLU A 74 14.90 9.92 12.44
N HIS A 75 14.38 8.99 13.22
CA HIS A 75 13.85 7.73 12.71
C HIS A 75 12.77 7.93 11.63
N VAL A 76 11.81 8.82 11.86
CA VAL A 76 10.76 9.16 10.87
C VAL A 76 11.37 9.73 9.59
N LYS A 77 12.40 10.57 9.69
CA LYS A 77 13.09 11.10 8.49
C LYS A 77 13.78 10.02 7.68
N GLU A 78 14.50 9.11 8.35
CA GLU A 78 15.18 7.99 7.71
C GLU A 78 14.17 7.06 7.02
N ARG A 79 13.10 6.71 7.72
CA ARG A 79 12.03 5.87 7.16
C ARG A 79 11.31 6.55 6.00
N ARG A 80 11.03 7.85 6.09
CA ARG A 80 10.42 8.58 4.99
C ARG A 80 11.33 8.68 3.77
N ALA A 81 12.64 8.78 3.94
CA ALA A 81 13.57 8.72 2.82
C ALA A 81 13.48 7.38 2.09
N GLU A 82 13.36 6.26 2.83
CA GLU A 82 13.08 4.94 2.27
C GLU A 82 11.73 4.88 1.53
N PHE A 83 10.72 5.62 2.01
CA PHE A 83 9.39 5.68 1.40
C PHE A 83 9.27 6.70 0.26
N GLN A 84 9.97 7.85 0.32
CA GLN A 84 9.85 8.93 -0.68
C GLN A 84 10.51 8.60 -2.01
N GLU A 85 11.56 7.79 -2.03
CA GLU A 85 12.06 7.19 -3.28
C GLU A 85 10.97 6.31 -3.93
N GLU A 86 9.93 6.00 -3.18
CA GLU A 86 8.88 5.04 -3.49
C GLU A 86 7.50 5.68 -3.74
N ASP A 87 7.21 6.88 -3.21
CA ASP A 87 5.83 7.42 -3.09
C ASP A 87 5.42 8.44 -4.16
N GLU A 88 6.31 8.82 -5.10
CA GLU A 88 5.93 9.72 -6.21
C GLU A 88 4.77 9.18 -7.09
N SER A 89 4.30 7.96 -6.81
CA SER A 89 3.29 7.27 -7.62
C SER A 89 1.96 6.97 -6.92
N GLU A 90 1.83 7.19 -5.62
CA GLU A 90 0.55 6.99 -4.91
C GLU A 90 -0.47 8.14 -5.10
N GLU A 91 -0.23 9.06 -6.03
CA GLU A 91 -1.16 10.14 -6.40
C GLU A 91 -2.41 9.66 -7.14
N SER A 92 -2.92 8.46 -6.91
CA SER A 92 -4.13 8.02 -7.61
C SER A 92 -5.25 7.52 -6.69
N GLU A 93 -6.35 8.20 -6.79
CA GLU A 93 -7.75 7.89 -6.46
C GLU A 93 -8.16 7.78 -4.98
N THR A 94 -7.27 7.55 -4.01
CA THR A 94 -7.63 7.54 -2.59
C THR A 94 -6.91 8.60 -1.75
N SER A 95 -5.80 9.14 -2.24
CA SER A 95 -5.09 10.26 -1.63
C SER A 95 -5.71 11.62 -1.94
N GLU A 96 -6.44 11.74 -3.06
CA GLU A 96 -6.98 13.01 -3.55
C GLU A 96 -7.87 13.77 -2.53
N LEU A 97 -8.53 13.07 -1.61
CA LEU A 97 -9.38 13.73 -0.60
C LEU A 97 -8.69 14.03 0.73
N GLY A 98 -7.55 13.38 1.02
CA GLY A 98 -6.83 13.54 2.30
C GLY A 98 -5.62 14.45 2.18
N ASP A 99 -4.89 14.36 1.08
CA ASP A 99 -3.60 15.04 0.92
C ASP A 99 -3.72 16.45 0.35
N GLU A 100 -4.62 16.71 -0.60
CA GLU A 100 -4.93 18.07 -1.07
C GLU A 100 -5.39 19.02 0.06
N PHE A 101 -6.09 18.50 1.08
CA PHE A 101 -6.52 19.32 2.22
C PHE A 101 -5.42 19.70 3.19
N LEU A 102 -4.28 19.01 3.14
CA LEU A 102 -3.20 19.22 4.10
C LEU A 102 -2.01 20.01 3.52
N ASP A 103 -1.88 20.10 2.20
CA ASP A 103 -0.74 20.79 1.56
C ASP A 103 -0.88 22.32 1.49
N ASP A 104 -2.10 22.84 1.45
CA ASP A 104 -2.38 24.28 1.52
C ASP A 104 -2.73 24.72 2.95
N PHE A 105 -1.78 24.58 3.89
CA PHE A 105 -1.93 25.22 5.17
C PHE A 105 -1.84 26.75 4.99
N GLU A 106 -2.98 27.41 5.07
CA GLU A 106 -3.00 28.86 5.19
C GLU A 106 -2.43 29.28 6.55
N VAL A 107 -1.76 30.44 6.57
CA VAL A 107 -1.37 31.07 7.84
C VAL A 107 -2.66 31.48 8.55
N LEU A 108 -2.84 30.99 9.78
CA LEU A 108 -4.04 31.29 10.57
C LEU A 108 -4.13 32.78 10.88
N ASP A 109 -5.28 33.34 10.58
CA ASP A 109 -5.61 34.71 11.00
C ASP A 109 -5.93 34.71 12.50
N ARG A 110 -5.01 35.30 13.27
CA ARG A 110 -5.10 35.38 14.75
C ARG A 110 -6.23 36.30 15.27
N GLU A 111 -6.87 37.08 14.41
CA GLU A 111 -8.06 37.84 14.77
C GLU A 111 -9.33 36.99 14.70
N ASN A 112 -9.31 35.97 13.84
CA ASN A 112 -10.47 35.11 13.59
C ASN A 112 -10.40 33.72 14.27
N TYR A 113 -9.20 33.29 14.71
CA TYR A 113 -8.96 31.97 15.28
C TYR A 113 -8.26 32.06 16.63
N ASP A 114 -8.65 31.20 17.58
CA ASP A 114 -7.92 30.98 18.82
C ASP A 114 -6.72 30.06 18.57
N VAL A 115 -5.62 30.66 18.10
CA VAL A 115 -4.39 29.93 17.73
C VAL A 115 -3.79 29.16 18.92
N PRO A 116 -3.78 29.71 20.18
CA PRO A 116 -3.37 28.93 21.34
C PRO A 116 -4.16 27.64 21.55
N GLU A 117 -5.49 27.67 21.45
CA GLU A 117 -6.35 26.50 21.59
C GLU A 117 -6.07 25.47 20.47
N ILE A 118 -5.96 25.93 19.20
CA ILE A 118 -5.61 25.07 18.06
C ILE A 118 -4.25 24.41 18.26
N PHE A 119 -3.27 25.15 18.79
CA PHE A 119 -1.95 24.58 19.07
C PHE A 119 -2.02 23.54 20.20
N ASP A 120 -2.79 23.79 21.26
CA ASP A 120 -2.95 22.83 22.35
C ASP A 120 -3.55 21.50 21.85
N GLU A 121 -4.59 21.56 21.00
CA GLU A 121 -5.18 20.39 20.37
C GLU A 121 -4.18 19.71 19.42
N THR A 122 -3.46 20.47 18.59
CA THR A 122 -2.47 19.91 17.65
C THR A 122 -1.32 19.22 18.40
N TYR A 123 -0.85 19.78 19.52
CA TYR A 123 0.17 19.11 20.33
C TYR A 123 -0.37 17.83 21.00
N ALA A 124 -1.64 17.81 21.42
CA ALA A 124 -2.24 16.60 21.94
C ALA A 124 -2.33 15.49 20.88
N ASP A 125 -2.66 15.84 19.64
CA ASP A 125 -2.63 14.90 18.52
C ASP A 125 -1.21 14.40 18.21
N LEU A 126 -0.22 15.31 18.27
CA LEU A 126 1.20 14.94 18.10
C LEU A 126 1.68 13.95 19.16
N GLU A 127 1.29 14.13 20.44
CA GLU A 127 1.65 13.20 21.52
C GLU A 127 1.05 11.80 21.26
N GLN A 128 -0.20 11.73 20.81
CA GLN A 128 -0.83 10.46 20.46
C GLN A 128 -0.10 9.75 19.30
N LEU A 129 0.31 10.52 18.28
CA LEU A 129 1.08 9.97 17.15
C LEU A 129 2.47 9.50 17.59
N VAL A 130 3.12 10.21 18.49
CA VAL A 130 4.40 9.78 19.09
C VAL A 130 4.23 8.44 19.80
N ASP A 131 3.20 8.31 20.67
CA ASP A 131 2.92 7.07 21.38
C ASP A 131 2.68 5.90 20.42
N PHE A 132 1.87 6.09 19.38
CA PHE A 132 1.66 5.06 18.34
C PHE A 132 2.95 4.69 17.63
N LEU A 133 3.75 5.67 17.20
CA LEU A 133 4.98 5.40 16.45
C LEU A 133 6.03 4.70 17.33
N GLU A 134 6.12 5.02 18.62
CA GLU A 134 7.00 4.31 19.55
C GLU A 134 6.56 2.84 19.76
N GLU A 135 5.25 2.57 19.87
CA GLU A 135 4.73 1.20 19.92
C GLU A 135 5.03 0.44 18.62
N LEU A 136 4.88 1.11 17.47
CA LEU A 136 5.12 0.50 16.15
C LEU A 136 6.59 0.17 15.90
N LYS A 137 7.55 0.94 16.46
CA LYS A 137 8.99 0.60 16.40
C LYS A 137 9.29 -0.78 17.00
N ALA A 138 8.57 -1.18 18.03
CA ALA A 138 8.74 -2.47 18.69
C ALA A 138 8.02 -3.63 17.98
N PHE A 139 7.25 -3.35 16.94
CA PHE A 139 6.46 -4.37 16.23
C PHE A 139 7.35 -5.29 15.39
N ASP A 140 7.17 -6.58 15.58
CA ASP A 140 7.85 -7.63 14.82
C ASP A 140 6.86 -8.31 13.86
N ALA A 141 7.24 -8.44 12.59
CA ALA A 141 6.45 -9.09 11.55
C ALA A 141 6.03 -10.54 11.90
N ARG A 142 6.74 -11.19 12.85
CA ARG A 142 6.34 -12.50 13.40
C ARG A 142 5.01 -12.47 14.14
N HIS A 143 4.60 -11.31 14.63
CA HIS A 143 3.32 -11.10 15.32
C HIS A 143 2.21 -10.64 14.35
N ASP A 144 2.51 -10.40 13.09
CA ASP A 144 1.51 -10.11 12.06
C ASP A 144 0.77 -11.39 11.66
N ASN A 145 -0.37 -11.63 12.27
CA ASN A 145 -1.19 -12.83 12.04
C ASN A 145 -1.66 -12.95 10.58
N LYS A 146 -1.95 -11.82 9.93
CA LYS A 146 -2.39 -11.79 8.52
C LYS A 146 -1.25 -12.21 7.60
N LEU A 147 -0.06 -11.64 7.77
CA LEU A 147 1.16 -12.04 7.06
C LEU A 147 1.53 -13.50 7.32
N GLN A 148 1.52 -13.94 8.59
CA GLN A 148 1.85 -15.33 8.95
C GLN A 148 0.87 -16.32 8.32
N SER A 149 -0.40 -15.95 8.22
CA SER A 149 -1.42 -16.76 7.53
C SER A 149 -1.16 -16.84 6.02
N LEU A 150 -0.74 -15.75 5.38
CA LEU A 150 -0.33 -15.74 3.98
C LEU A 150 0.90 -16.63 3.75
N ILE A 151 1.95 -16.48 4.57
CA ILE A 151 3.17 -17.30 4.50
C ILE A 151 2.82 -18.79 4.64
N LYS A 152 2.00 -19.13 5.63
CA LYS A 152 1.55 -20.50 5.86
C LYS A 152 0.78 -21.04 4.64
N LEU A 153 -0.15 -20.28 4.09
CA LEU A 153 -0.93 -20.65 2.92
C LEU A 153 -0.01 -20.92 1.72
N LEU A 154 0.90 -20.01 1.39
CA LEU A 154 1.84 -20.13 0.27
C LEU A 154 2.81 -21.31 0.40
N LYS A 155 3.13 -21.72 1.64
CA LYS A 155 4.03 -22.84 1.91
C LYS A 155 3.32 -24.19 2.00
N SER A 156 2.06 -24.24 2.41
CA SER A 156 1.32 -25.46 2.68
C SER A 156 0.42 -25.91 1.55
N ASP A 157 -0.15 -24.99 0.78
CA ASP A 157 -1.00 -25.33 -0.36
C ASP A 157 -0.15 -25.88 -1.51
N PRO A 158 -0.41 -27.09 -2.00
CA PRO A 158 0.41 -27.75 -3.02
C PRO A 158 0.42 -27.01 -4.37
N VAL A 159 -0.65 -26.28 -4.69
CA VAL A 159 -0.77 -25.52 -5.94
C VAL A 159 -0.07 -24.15 -5.79
N LEU A 160 -0.35 -23.41 -4.72
CA LEU A 160 0.25 -22.10 -4.48
C LEU A 160 1.77 -22.17 -4.28
N LYS A 161 2.26 -23.28 -3.76
CA LYS A 161 3.71 -23.51 -3.55
C LYS A 161 4.48 -23.61 -4.87
N GLN A 162 3.86 -24.07 -5.95
CA GLN A 162 4.54 -24.43 -7.21
C GLN A 162 4.15 -23.51 -8.36
N HIS A 163 2.92 -23.02 -8.40
CA HIS A 163 2.39 -22.29 -9.55
C HIS A 163 2.35 -20.78 -9.32
N LYS A 164 2.03 -20.06 -10.39
CA LYS A 164 1.94 -18.59 -10.38
C LYS A 164 0.78 -18.13 -9.52
N VAL A 165 1.04 -17.12 -8.70
CA VAL A 165 0.07 -16.50 -7.80
C VAL A 165 0.11 -14.98 -7.97
N LEU A 166 -1.05 -14.38 -8.21
CA LEU A 166 -1.23 -12.94 -8.21
C LEU A 166 -1.79 -12.52 -6.84
N ILE A 167 -1.12 -11.58 -6.18
CA ILE A 167 -1.56 -11.05 -4.89
C ILE A 167 -1.94 -9.57 -5.07
N PHE A 168 -3.15 -9.22 -4.65
CA PHE A 168 -3.61 -7.84 -4.65
C PHE A 168 -3.59 -7.24 -3.25
N SER A 169 -3.02 -6.05 -3.16
CA SER A 169 -3.09 -5.15 -2.01
C SER A 169 -3.73 -3.81 -2.41
N GLU A 170 -4.33 -3.11 -1.46
CA GLU A 170 -4.89 -1.77 -1.69
C GLU A 170 -3.75 -0.70 -1.71
N PHE A 171 -2.64 -0.96 -0.98
CA PHE A 171 -1.55 0.00 -0.79
C PHE A 171 -0.20 -0.54 -1.26
N MET A 172 0.59 0.31 -1.94
CA MET A 172 1.95 -0.02 -2.37
C MET A 172 2.89 -0.33 -1.19
N SER A 173 2.78 0.44 -0.12
CA SER A 173 3.52 0.19 1.12
C SER A 173 3.29 -1.22 1.67
N THR A 174 2.05 -1.73 1.60
CA THR A 174 1.75 -3.12 1.93
C THR A 174 2.33 -4.09 0.91
N ALA A 175 2.26 -3.79 -0.40
CA ALA A 175 2.83 -4.66 -1.44
C ALA A 175 4.34 -4.86 -1.22
N ARG A 176 5.09 -3.79 -0.94
CA ARG A 176 6.52 -3.82 -0.63
C ARG A 176 6.83 -4.57 0.66
N TYR A 177 6.03 -4.33 1.71
CA TYR A 177 6.12 -5.08 2.96
C TYR A 177 5.97 -6.58 2.72
N LEU A 178 4.95 -6.99 1.97
CA LEU A 178 4.72 -8.38 1.62
C LEU A 178 5.88 -8.98 0.83
N ARG A 179 6.39 -8.30 -0.19
CA ARG A 179 7.56 -8.77 -0.96
C ARG A 179 8.73 -9.06 -0.04
N ARG A 180 9.11 -8.08 0.78
CA ARG A 180 10.24 -8.19 1.71
C ARG A 180 10.08 -9.36 2.68
N GLU A 181 8.91 -9.47 3.32
CA GLU A 181 8.69 -10.49 4.34
C GLU A 181 8.50 -11.90 3.74
N LEU A 182 7.90 -12.02 2.55
CA LEU A 182 7.82 -13.31 1.83
C LEU A 182 9.22 -13.79 1.41
N GLN A 183 10.08 -12.89 0.92
CA GLN A 183 11.47 -13.22 0.58
C GLN A 183 12.27 -13.63 1.83
N LYS A 184 12.15 -12.91 2.96
CA LYS A 184 12.76 -13.32 4.25
C LYS A 184 12.25 -14.67 4.74
N ALA A 185 10.98 -15.00 4.47
CA ALA A 185 10.43 -16.32 4.77
C ALA A 185 10.92 -17.44 3.84
N GLY A 186 11.81 -17.16 2.89
CA GLY A 186 12.37 -18.12 1.94
C GLY A 186 11.41 -18.50 0.81
N ILE A 187 10.47 -17.63 0.48
CA ILE A 187 9.58 -17.80 -0.68
C ILE A 187 10.27 -17.14 -1.87
N GLU A 188 10.65 -17.94 -2.87
CA GLU A 188 11.38 -17.48 -4.05
C GLU A 188 10.45 -16.98 -5.16
N GLY A 189 11.02 -16.16 -6.08
CA GLY A 189 10.31 -15.64 -7.25
C GLY A 189 9.19 -14.65 -6.89
N VAL A 190 9.35 -13.87 -5.82
CA VAL A 190 8.41 -12.84 -5.39
C VAL A 190 8.87 -11.49 -5.91
N GLU A 191 8.00 -10.85 -6.68
CA GLU A 191 8.19 -9.48 -7.14
C GLU A 191 6.93 -8.65 -6.93
N GLU A 192 7.07 -7.34 -6.94
CA GLU A 192 5.97 -6.39 -6.90
C GLU A 192 5.99 -5.50 -8.13
N ILE A 193 4.82 -5.09 -8.60
CA ILE A 193 4.73 -4.02 -9.60
C ILE A 193 4.67 -2.71 -8.83
N ASP A 194 5.70 -1.89 -9.03
CA ASP A 194 5.76 -0.52 -8.53
C ASP A 194 5.50 0.50 -9.67
N SER A 195 5.71 1.77 -9.36
CA SER A 195 5.63 2.88 -10.31
C SER A 195 6.81 3.01 -11.26
N ALA A 196 7.70 2.01 -11.31
CA ALA A 196 8.83 1.96 -12.24
C ALA A 196 8.42 2.31 -13.68
N SER A 197 9.41 2.64 -14.49
CA SER A 197 9.20 2.98 -15.89
C SER A 197 8.34 1.93 -16.63
N GLN A 198 7.61 2.34 -17.65
CA GLN A 198 6.78 1.40 -18.42
C GLN A 198 7.58 0.22 -18.99
N ILE A 199 8.88 0.42 -19.29
CA ILE A 199 9.78 -0.62 -19.80
C ILE A 199 10.05 -1.67 -18.73
N GLU A 200 10.43 -1.23 -17.52
CA GLU A 200 10.67 -2.14 -16.38
C GLU A 200 9.40 -2.88 -15.98
N ARG A 201 8.23 -2.20 -16.05
CA ARG A 201 6.93 -2.85 -15.83
C ARG A 201 6.62 -3.91 -16.87
N GLY A 202 6.91 -3.64 -18.15
CA GLY A 202 6.78 -4.61 -19.23
C GLY A 202 7.62 -5.87 -19.00
N ASP A 203 8.85 -5.71 -18.58
CA ASP A 203 9.76 -6.81 -18.26
C ASP A 203 9.27 -7.63 -17.06
N MET A 204 8.78 -6.99 -16.00
CA MET A 204 8.21 -7.69 -14.86
C MET A 204 6.98 -8.52 -15.23
N ILE A 205 6.09 -7.96 -16.06
CA ILE A 205 4.89 -8.64 -16.54
C ILE A 205 5.28 -9.83 -17.40
N GLN A 206 6.25 -9.66 -18.30
CA GLN A 206 6.74 -10.75 -19.16
C GLN A 206 7.38 -11.87 -18.34
N ARG A 207 8.11 -11.54 -17.27
CA ARG A 207 8.68 -12.54 -16.34
C ARG A 207 7.60 -13.27 -15.55
N PHE A 208 6.48 -12.60 -15.20
CA PHE A 208 5.36 -13.24 -14.50
C PHE A 208 4.43 -14.01 -15.44
N ALA A 209 4.09 -13.45 -16.59
CA ALA A 209 3.13 -14.02 -17.53
C ALA A 209 3.75 -14.10 -18.96
N PRO A 210 4.79 -14.93 -19.17
CA PRO A 210 5.53 -14.95 -20.42
C PRO A 210 4.67 -15.32 -21.62
N TYR A 211 3.81 -16.31 -21.52
CA TYR A 211 3.08 -16.85 -22.66
C TYR A 211 2.08 -15.84 -23.22
N TYR A 212 1.35 -15.14 -22.37
CA TYR A 212 0.41 -14.09 -22.78
C TYR A 212 1.08 -12.75 -23.09
N ASN A 213 2.42 -12.65 -22.90
CA ASN A 213 3.20 -11.45 -23.22
C ASN A 213 4.36 -11.74 -24.21
N GLY A 214 4.12 -12.67 -25.12
CA GLY A 214 4.94 -12.85 -26.34
C GLY A 214 6.24 -13.64 -26.18
N THR A 215 6.43 -14.37 -25.06
CA THR A 215 7.58 -15.26 -24.87
C THR A 215 7.15 -16.61 -24.25
N THR A 216 8.09 -17.38 -23.70
CA THR A 216 7.87 -18.63 -23.00
C THR A 216 8.81 -18.75 -21.80
N SER A 217 8.60 -19.71 -20.90
CA SER A 217 9.54 -20.02 -19.82
C SER A 217 10.94 -20.31 -20.36
N ALA A 218 11.04 -21.08 -21.46
CA ALA A 218 12.30 -21.35 -22.13
C ALA A 218 12.93 -20.09 -22.75
N GLY A 219 12.13 -19.19 -23.31
CA GLY A 219 12.57 -17.91 -23.86
C GLY A 219 13.17 -16.99 -22.79
N LEU A 220 12.54 -16.90 -21.62
CA LEU A 220 13.10 -16.17 -20.48
C LEU A 220 14.44 -16.76 -20.02
N ALA A 221 14.49 -18.08 -19.86
CA ALA A 221 15.73 -18.75 -19.47
C ALA A 221 16.86 -18.53 -20.47
N ALA A 222 16.56 -18.56 -21.77
CA ALA A 222 17.53 -18.30 -22.85
C ALA A 222 18.06 -16.85 -22.83
N SER A 223 17.24 -15.88 -22.37
CA SER A 223 17.66 -14.48 -22.19
C SER A 223 18.34 -14.23 -20.83
N GLY A 224 18.52 -15.26 -20.02
CA GLY A 224 19.12 -15.15 -18.68
C GLY A 224 18.20 -14.54 -17.61
N GLN A 225 16.92 -14.38 -17.92
CA GLN A 225 15.93 -13.86 -17.00
C GLN A 225 15.30 -14.98 -16.16
N LYS A 226 15.05 -14.68 -14.87
CA LYS A 226 14.33 -15.59 -13.98
C LYS A 226 12.83 -15.31 -14.05
N GLU A 227 12.07 -16.39 -14.08
CA GLU A 227 10.61 -16.30 -14.05
C GLU A 227 10.10 -15.89 -12.66
N THR A 228 9.14 -14.98 -12.64
CA THR A 228 8.44 -14.54 -11.42
C THR A 228 7.31 -15.52 -11.12
N ARG A 229 7.25 -16.04 -9.90
CA ARG A 229 6.19 -16.96 -9.46
C ARG A 229 5.06 -16.23 -8.75
N ILE A 230 5.39 -15.28 -7.89
CA ILE A 230 4.42 -14.49 -7.14
C ILE A 230 4.57 -13.04 -7.55
N LEU A 231 3.49 -12.46 -8.05
CA LEU A 231 3.41 -11.05 -8.38
C LEU A 231 2.48 -10.35 -7.41
N ILE A 232 2.97 -9.31 -6.74
CA ILE A 232 2.18 -8.47 -5.85
C ILE A 232 1.89 -7.17 -6.59
N SER A 233 0.63 -6.74 -6.59
CA SER A 233 0.20 -5.55 -7.32
C SER A 233 -0.92 -4.82 -6.60
N THR A 234 -1.03 -3.51 -6.85
CA THR A 234 -2.22 -2.73 -6.53
C THR A 234 -3.21 -2.75 -7.69
N ASP A 235 -4.44 -2.30 -7.44
CA ASP A 235 -5.49 -2.27 -8.48
C ASP A 235 -5.09 -1.38 -9.66
N VAL A 236 -4.49 -0.23 -9.40
CA VAL A 236 -4.11 0.75 -10.41
C VAL A 236 -3.01 0.22 -11.32
N LEU A 237 -1.98 -0.36 -10.74
CA LEU A 237 -0.81 -0.82 -11.48
C LEU A 237 -1.08 -2.06 -12.33
N SER A 238 -2.13 -2.81 -12.02
CA SER A 238 -2.52 -4.00 -12.80
C SER A 238 -3.44 -3.70 -13.98
N GLU A 239 -3.86 -2.45 -14.19
CA GLU A 239 -4.77 -2.11 -15.30
C GLU A 239 -4.15 -2.40 -16.68
N GLY A 240 -4.95 -2.99 -17.56
CA GLY A 240 -4.54 -3.29 -18.94
C GLY A 240 -3.60 -4.50 -19.12
N LEU A 241 -3.12 -5.13 -18.05
CA LEU A 241 -2.14 -6.21 -18.14
C LEU A 241 -2.77 -7.55 -18.49
N ASN A 242 -1.98 -8.39 -19.21
CA ASN A 242 -2.32 -9.78 -19.52
C ASN A 242 -1.62 -10.70 -18.51
N LEU A 243 -2.38 -11.20 -17.53
CA LEU A 243 -1.85 -12.00 -16.43
C LEU A 243 -2.41 -13.44 -16.42
N GLN A 244 -2.94 -13.90 -17.57
CA GLN A 244 -3.65 -15.17 -17.71
C GLN A 244 -2.74 -16.41 -17.59
N ASP A 245 -1.41 -16.25 -17.55
CA ASP A 245 -0.51 -17.35 -17.16
C ASP A 245 -0.81 -17.85 -15.73
N ALA A 246 -1.24 -16.94 -14.86
CA ALA A 246 -1.69 -17.28 -13.51
C ALA A 246 -3.16 -17.75 -13.51
N THR A 247 -3.47 -18.68 -12.61
CA THR A 247 -4.84 -19.16 -12.33
C THR A 247 -5.20 -19.04 -10.86
N ARG A 248 -4.31 -18.46 -10.06
CA ARG A 248 -4.45 -18.30 -8.60
C ARG A 248 -4.30 -16.87 -8.22
N LEU A 249 -5.27 -16.38 -7.43
CA LEU A 249 -5.35 -14.98 -7.02
C LEU A 249 -5.60 -14.91 -5.52
N ILE A 250 -4.90 -14.00 -4.84
CA ILE A 250 -5.10 -13.70 -3.42
C ILE A 250 -5.45 -12.22 -3.29
N ASN A 251 -6.62 -11.91 -2.74
CA ASN A 251 -6.95 -10.57 -2.28
C ASN A 251 -6.44 -10.47 -0.84
N TYR A 252 -5.25 -9.91 -0.67
CA TYR A 252 -4.69 -9.65 0.65
C TYR A 252 -5.48 -8.55 1.36
N ASP A 253 -5.88 -7.52 0.61
CA ASP A 253 -6.84 -6.52 1.05
C ASP A 253 -8.18 -6.72 0.33
N LEU A 254 -9.23 -6.90 1.13
CA LEU A 254 -10.58 -7.05 0.59
C LEU A 254 -11.18 -5.66 0.32
N HIS A 255 -11.29 -5.33 -0.96
CA HIS A 255 -11.89 -4.05 -1.32
C HIS A 255 -13.40 -4.06 -1.04
N TRP A 256 -13.93 -3.00 -0.43
CA TRP A 256 -15.36 -2.84 -0.10
C TRP A 256 -16.26 -2.79 -1.34
N ASN A 257 -15.74 -2.34 -2.49
CA ASN A 257 -16.47 -2.31 -3.75
C ASN A 257 -16.33 -3.65 -4.48
N PRO A 258 -17.42 -4.43 -4.62
CA PRO A 258 -17.37 -5.74 -5.28
C PRO A 258 -16.95 -5.65 -6.75
N VAL A 259 -17.16 -4.52 -7.43
CA VAL A 259 -16.74 -4.32 -8.83
C VAL A 259 -15.21 -4.38 -8.93
N ARG A 260 -14.48 -3.82 -7.97
CA ARG A 260 -13.00 -3.91 -7.94
C ARG A 260 -12.55 -5.36 -7.78
N LEU A 261 -13.20 -6.15 -6.92
CA LEU A 261 -12.89 -7.57 -6.78
C LEU A 261 -13.14 -8.35 -8.07
N MET A 262 -14.24 -8.07 -8.77
CA MET A 262 -14.50 -8.65 -10.08
C MET A 262 -13.47 -8.22 -11.12
N GLN A 263 -13.02 -6.98 -11.11
CA GLN A 263 -11.95 -6.48 -11.98
C GLN A 263 -10.63 -7.22 -11.71
N ARG A 264 -10.27 -7.46 -10.43
CA ARG A 264 -9.09 -8.25 -10.07
C ARG A 264 -9.17 -9.67 -10.62
N ILE A 265 -10.28 -10.36 -10.43
CA ILE A 265 -10.53 -11.69 -11.01
C ILE A 265 -10.41 -11.63 -12.53
N GLY A 266 -11.00 -10.62 -13.16
CA GLY A 266 -10.93 -10.40 -14.60
C GLY A 266 -9.52 -10.14 -15.17
N ARG A 267 -8.47 -9.95 -14.33
CA ARG A 267 -7.07 -9.90 -14.81
C ARG A 267 -6.55 -11.27 -15.22
N VAL A 268 -7.02 -12.31 -14.58
CA VAL A 268 -6.64 -13.72 -14.84
C VAL A 268 -7.77 -14.50 -15.53
N ASP A 269 -9.03 -14.15 -15.28
CA ASP A 269 -10.22 -14.76 -15.87
C ASP A 269 -10.67 -13.96 -17.11
N ARG A 270 -9.89 -14.05 -18.18
CA ARG A 270 -10.21 -13.48 -19.48
C ARG A 270 -10.41 -14.60 -20.51
N ARG A 271 -10.90 -14.22 -21.69
CA ARG A 271 -10.95 -15.16 -22.82
C ARG A 271 -9.55 -15.72 -23.09
N LEU A 272 -9.40 -17.01 -22.90
CA LEU A 272 -8.15 -17.72 -23.12
C LEU A 272 -7.92 -17.94 -24.62
N ASP A 273 -6.68 -17.81 -25.05
CA ASP A 273 -6.24 -18.12 -26.41
C ASP A 273 -5.92 -19.62 -26.49
N PRO A 274 -6.63 -20.42 -27.31
CA PRO A 274 -6.40 -21.85 -27.37
C PRO A 274 -4.97 -22.27 -27.76
N GLU A 275 -4.29 -21.49 -28.59
CA GLU A 275 -2.93 -21.79 -29.02
C GLU A 275 -1.93 -21.53 -27.88
N ILE A 276 -2.12 -20.42 -27.14
CA ILE A 276 -1.31 -20.11 -25.97
C ILE A 276 -1.53 -21.15 -24.88
N GLU A 277 -2.79 -21.53 -24.60
CA GLU A 277 -3.12 -22.56 -23.63
C GLU A 277 -2.51 -23.93 -23.98
N ALA A 278 -2.56 -24.32 -25.25
CA ALA A 278 -1.94 -25.55 -25.72
C ALA A 278 -0.40 -25.53 -25.51
N ARG A 279 0.25 -24.38 -25.71
CA ARG A 279 1.69 -24.23 -25.45
C ARG A 279 2.01 -24.32 -23.96
N ILE A 280 1.24 -23.62 -23.10
CA ILE A 280 1.42 -23.71 -21.65
C ILE A 280 1.32 -25.15 -21.17
N VAL A 281 0.31 -25.90 -21.62
CA VAL A 281 0.11 -27.30 -21.23
C VAL A 281 1.18 -28.22 -21.81
N ALA A 282 1.71 -27.94 -23.01
CA ALA A 282 2.82 -28.68 -23.60
C ALA A 282 4.12 -28.50 -22.81
N ASP A 283 4.42 -27.26 -22.40
CA ASP A 283 5.63 -26.93 -21.64
C ASP A 283 5.51 -27.29 -20.15
N HIS A 284 4.27 -27.23 -19.60
CA HIS A 284 3.95 -27.46 -18.20
C HIS A 284 2.73 -28.39 -18.06
N PRO A 285 2.87 -29.70 -18.29
CA PRO A 285 1.73 -30.66 -18.25
C PRO A 285 1.00 -30.72 -16.91
N ASP A 286 1.70 -30.42 -15.83
CA ASP A 286 1.17 -30.34 -14.46
C ASP A 286 0.14 -29.22 -14.28
N GLN A 287 0.16 -28.21 -15.13
CA GLN A 287 -0.81 -27.12 -15.13
C GLN A 287 -2.13 -27.46 -15.83
N ALA A 288 -2.19 -28.52 -16.64
CA ALA A 288 -3.40 -28.89 -17.39
C ALA A 288 -4.69 -28.91 -16.53
N PRO A 289 -4.72 -29.54 -15.33
CA PRO A 289 -5.92 -29.57 -14.48
C PRO A 289 -6.27 -28.20 -13.86
N LEU A 290 -5.36 -27.22 -13.91
CA LEU A 290 -5.52 -25.90 -13.30
C LEU A 290 -6.03 -24.87 -14.32
N ARG A 291 -5.79 -25.09 -15.62
CA ARG A 291 -6.16 -24.17 -16.69
C ARG A 291 -7.68 -24.07 -16.84
N GLY A 292 -8.15 -22.86 -17.19
CA GLY A 292 -9.58 -22.56 -17.30
C GLY A 292 -10.35 -22.49 -15.98
N LYS A 293 -9.65 -22.56 -14.83
CA LYS A 293 -10.26 -22.47 -13.50
C LYS A 293 -9.49 -21.49 -12.65
N VAL A 294 -10.07 -20.31 -12.44
CA VAL A 294 -9.52 -19.32 -11.51
C VAL A 294 -9.99 -19.64 -10.09
N VAL A 295 -9.05 -19.75 -9.17
CA VAL A 295 -9.32 -19.91 -7.74
C VAL A 295 -8.75 -18.73 -7.01
N TYR A 296 -9.52 -18.14 -6.09
CA TYR A 296 -9.11 -16.99 -5.33
C TYR A 296 -9.35 -17.13 -3.83
N TRP A 297 -8.53 -16.47 -3.06
CA TRP A 297 -8.62 -16.36 -1.60
C TRP A 297 -8.84 -14.91 -1.22
N ASN A 298 -9.67 -14.69 -0.22
CA ASN A 298 -9.91 -13.39 0.36
C ASN A 298 -9.40 -13.41 1.80
N PHE A 299 -8.43 -12.55 2.11
CA PHE A 299 -8.03 -12.30 3.49
C PHE A 299 -8.99 -11.28 4.08
N LEU A 300 -9.61 -11.65 5.18
CA LEU A 300 -10.45 -10.75 5.95
C LEU A 300 -9.57 -9.93 6.91
N PRO A 301 -9.94 -8.69 7.22
CA PRO A 301 -9.29 -7.96 8.30
C PRO A 301 -9.41 -8.74 9.62
N PRO A 302 -8.44 -8.57 10.52
CA PRO A 302 -8.40 -9.25 11.80
C PRO A 302 -9.57 -8.87 12.73
#